data_2b18c6484341511c22c916d6237c8953
#
_entry.id   2b18c6484341511c22c916d6237c8953
#
_cell.length_a   1.000
_cell.length_b   1.000
_cell.length_c   1.000
_cell.angle_alpha   90.00
_cell.angle_beta   90.00
_cell.angle_gamma   90.00
#
_symmetry.space_group_name_H-M   'P 1'
#
loop_
_entity.id
_entity.type
_entity.pdbx_description
1 polymer ?
#
loop_
_entity_poly.entity_id
_entity_poly.type
_entity_poly.pdbx_seq_one_letter_code
_entity_poly.pdbx_strand_id
1 'polypeptide(L)'
;MVEVRSRVEGYIEKWLFRPGQEVKAGQALYVLDTRPFQAQVQQAQGSVRQAEADLVFAKNQVSLRQAEANLAASQSNLVKAQQDYERLKPLVEQDAAARQDLDAATAALRSAEAAVRVNQANVEQTRLTTETQVQANEGKLAAQKGALQTASLNLQYGSITAPISGLVGDTLVPVGGLVTPGAQQPLTTIVPLDPIWVRFKVSEAQYLAFKKLPARQSPALHLVLADNSELPQTGKLTNALNQVDPRTGTLEMQAEFPNPTHKLLPGQFGRIRYVSDHRSGALMVPQRAVQQNQSIQSVYVVGADNKVQARPVTTGPRVGENWIIDKGLEPGDRVIVEGLLTVRPGSPVNPVQWKNAASAAPVSGKTE
;
A
#
# COMPACT_ATOMS: atom_id res chain seq x y z
N MET A 1 7.00 0.72 10.46
CA MET A 1 7.11 -0.60 11.11
C MET A 1 5.87 -1.40 10.75
N VAL A 2 6.04 -2.62 10.24
CA VAL A 2 4.95 -3.53 9.90
C VAL A 2 5.12 -4.81 10.71
N GLU A 3 4.04 -5.23 11.35
CA GLU A 3 4.00 -6.47 12.11
C GLU A 3 3.71 -7.66 11.18
N VAL A 4 4.49 -8.70 11.32
CA VAL A 4 4.28 -9.97 10.63
C VAL A 4 3.46 -10.89 11.53
N ARG A 5 2.31 -11.32 11.04
CA ARG A 5 1.36 -12.18 11.78
C ARG A 5 0.99 -13.38 10.94
N SER A 6 0.66 -14.50 11.58
CA SER A 6 0.11 -15.65 10.87
C SER A 6 -1.37 -15.42 10.49
N ARG A 7 -1.77 -15.93 9.34
CA ARG A 7 -3.17 -15.98 8.88
C ARG A 7 -3.85 -17.31 9.16
N VAL A 8 -3.05 -18.35 9.49
CA VAL A 8 -3.51 -19.70 9.79
C VAL A 8 -2.90 -20.17 11.11
N GLU A 9 -3.57 -21.09 11.76
CA GLU A 9 -3.07 -21.74 12.97
C GLU A 9 -2.10 -22.87 12.59
N GLY A 10 -0.97 -22.98 13.29
CA GLY A 10 -0.01 -24.05 13.06
C GLY A 10 1.24 -23.92 13.91
N TYR A 11 2.06 -24.95 13.90
CA TYR A 11 3.35 -24.96 14.58
C TYR A 11 4.46 -24.47 13.65
N ILE A 12 5.37 -23.65 14.16
CA ILE A 12 6.55 -23.21 13.41
C ILE A 12 7.50 -24.38 13.22
N GLU A 13 7.75 -24.77 11.99
CA GLU A 13 8.72 -25.82 11.65
C GLU A 13 10.14 -25.27 11.59
N LYS A 14 10.31 -24.07 10.96
CA LYS A 14 11.63 -23.42 10.82
C LYS A 14 11.51 -21.94 10.52
N TRP A 15 12.60 -21.22 10.80
CA TRP A 15 12.86 -19.85 10.38
C TRP A 15 13.79 -19.84 9.16
N LEU A 16 13.57 -18.92 8.23
CA LEU A 16 14.38 -18.75 7.02
C LEU A 16 15.15 -17.42 7.00
N PHE A 17 15.23 -16.75 8.12
CA PHE A 17 15.94 -15.49 8.30
C PHE A 17 16.72 -15.47 9.62
N ARG A 18 17.54 -14.44 9.80
CA ARG A 18 18.20 -14.12 11.08
C ARG A 18 17.65 -12.77 11.58
N PRO A 19 17.46 -12.60 12.92
CA PRO A 19 17.17 -11.29 13.50
C PRO A 19 18.21 -10.26 13.06
N GLY A 20 17.74 -9.06 12.70
CA GLY A 20 18.62 -8.01 12.17
C GLY A 20 19.05 -8.19 10.70
N GLN A 21 18.53 -9.18 10.00
CA GLN A 21 18.78 -9.36 8.57
C GLN A 21 17.85 -8.50 7.73
N GLU A 22 18.35 -8.02 6.60
CA GLU A 22 17.54 -7.37 5.59
C GLU A 22 16.80 -8.41 4.73
N VAL A 23 15.50 -8.17 4.49
CA VAL A 23 14.64 -9.04 3.70
C VAL A 23 13.92 -8.25 2.62
N LYS A 24 13.57 -8.94 1.54
CA LYS A 24 12.77 -8.38 0.43
C LYS A 24 11.30 -8.73 0.60
N ALA A 25 10.41 -7.86 0.11
CA ALA A 25 8.99 -8.18 0.04
C ALA A 25 8.76 -9.51 -0.70
N GLY A 26 7.91 -10.38 -0.15
CA GLY A 26 7.66 -11.73 -0.66
C GLY A 26 8.64 -12.81 -0.21
N GLN A 27 9.76 -12.46 0.42
CA GLN A 27 10.72 -13.43 0.94
C GLN A 27 10.09 -14.25 2.07
N ALA A 28 10.22 -15.58 2.03
CA ALA A 28 9.74 -16.45 3.08
C ALA A 28 10.53 -16.24 4.37
N LEU A 29 9.81 -16.08 5.47
CA LEU A 29 10.37 -15.86 6.82
C LEU A 29 10.18 -17.08 7.71
N TYR A 30 8.96 -17.61 7.76
CA TYR A 30 8.60 -18.77 8.57
C TYR A 30 7.94 -19.82 7.71
N VAL A 31 8.17 -21.06 8.06
CA VAL A 31 7.45 -22.22 7.52
C VAL A 31 6.74 -22.89 8.68
N LEU A 32 5.43 -23.03 8.55
CA LEU A 32 4.61 -23.80 9.46
C LEU A 32 4.59 -25.28 9.03
N ASP A 33 4.20 -26.16 9.94
CA ASP A 33 3.90 -27.54 9.57
C ASP A 33 2.77 -27.59 8.54
N THR A 34 3.13 -27.87 7.30
CA THR A 34 2.20 -27.84 6.17
C THR A 34 1.42 -29.15 5.97
N ARG A 35 1.77 -30.23 6.68
CA ARG A 35 1.13 -31.56 6.51
C ARG A 35 -0.38 -31.54 6.72
N PRO A 36 -0.95 -30.86 7.73
CA PRO A 36 -2.40 -30.77 7.88
C PRO A 36 -3.08 -30.05 6.72
N PHE A 37 -2.46 -28.97 6.20
CA PHE A 37 -3.00 -28.21 5.07
C PHE A 37 -2.94 -29.00 3.77
N GLN A 38 -1.86 -29.78 3.53
CA GLN A 38 -1.74 -30.67 2.38
C GLN A 38 -2.84 -31.75 2.40
N ALA A 39 -3.11 -32.34 3.56
CA ALA A 39 -4.18 -33.31 3.74
C ALA A 39 -5.56 -32.69 3.42
N GLN A 40 -5.83 -31.45 3.87
CA GLN A 40 -7.07 -30.72 3.55
C GLN A 40 -7.20 -30.43 2.05
N VAL A 41 -6.13 -30.04 1.37
CA VAL A 41 -6.13 -29.85 -0.09
C VAL A 41 -6.45 -31.17 -0.80
N GLN A 42 -5.81 -32.27 -0.40
CA GLN A 42 -6.07 -33.59 -0.99
C GLN A 42 -7.51 -34.04 -0.78
N GLN A 43 -8.08 -33.84 0.39
CA GLN A 43 -9.48 -34.11 0.69
C GLN A 43 -10.42 -33.28 -0.19
N ALA A 44 -10.19 -31.97 -0.29
CA ALA A 44 -11.00 -31.08 -1.13
C ALA A 44 -10.89 -31.44 -2.62
N GLN A 45 -9.71 -31.85 -3.11
CA GLN A 45 -9.54 -32.36 -4.47
C GLN A 45 -10.38 -33.65 -4.72
N GLY A 46 -10.44 -34.55 -3.73
CA GLY A 46 -11.29 -35.71 -3.78
C GLY A 46 -12.77 -35.35 -3.93
N SER A 47 -13.24 -34.39 -3.14
CA SER A 47 -14.61 -33.88 -3.18
C SER A 47 -14.97 -33.21 -4.52
N VAL A 48 -14.04 -32.47 -5.12
CA VAL A 48 -14.22 -31.88 -6.47
C VAL A 48 -14.39 -33.00 -7.51
N ARG A 49 -13.49 -34.00 -7.52
CA ARG A 49 -13.59 -35.15 -8.46
C ARG A 49 -14.90 -35.88 -8.32
N GLN A 50 -15.40 -36.08 -7.09
CA GLN A 50 -16.71 -36.72 -6.87
C GLN A 50 -17.83 -35.85 -7.46
N ALA A 51 -17.83 -34.54 -7.20
CA ALA A 51 -18.86 -33.64 -7.74
C ALA A 51 -18.80 -33.54 -9.27
N GLU A 52 -17.63 -33.62 -9.88
CA GLU A 52 -17.45 -33.69 -11.34
C GLU A 52 -18.04 -34.97 -11.91
N ALA A 53 -17.82 -36.14 -11.27
CA ALA A 53 -18.41 -37.40 -11.68
C ALA A 53 -19.94 -37.38 -11.57
N ASP A 54 -20.48 -36.84 -10.46
CA ASP A 54 -21.93 -36.68 -10.25
C ASP A 54 -22.55 -35.79 -11.37
N LEU A 55 -21.87 -34.72 -11.75
CA LEU A 55 -22.33 -33.84 -12.82
C LEU A 55 -22.30 -34.55 -14.20
N VAL A 56 -21.21 -35.26 -14.50
CA VAL A 56 -21.11 -36.05 -15.75
C VAL A 56 -22.21 -37.08 -15.82
N PHE A 57 -22.49 -37.76 -14.71
CA PHE A 57 -23.60 -38.74 -14.66
C PHE A 57 -24.96 -38.07 -14.94
N ALA A 58 -25.24 -36.93 -14.30
CA ALA A 58 -26.46 -36.17 -14.54
C ALA A 58 -26.61 -35.70 -16.00
N LYS A 59 -25.50 -35.27 -16.61
CA LYS A 59 -25.46 -34.80 -18.02
C LYS A 59 -25.66 -35.92 -19.04
N ASN A 60 -25.45 -37.19 -18.68
CA ASN A 60 -25.68 -38.31 -19.58
C ASN A 60 -27.16 -38.53 -19.92
N GLN A 61 -28.11 -37.97 -19.14
CA GLN A 61 -29.54 -37.92 -19.43
C GLN A 61 -30.17 -39.26 -19.81
N VAL A 62 -29.74 -40.34 -19.19
CA VAL A 62 -30.19 -41.70 -19.53
C VAL A 62 -31.70 -41.85 -19.39
N SER A 63 -32.31 -41.33 -18.33
CA SER A 63 -33.74 -41.35 -18.08
C SER A 63 -34.56 -40.57 -19.15
N LEU A 64 -34.04 -39.44 -19.62
CA LEU A 64 -34.66 -38.64 -20.66
C LEU A 64 -34.68 -39.38 -21.99
N ARG A 65 -33.56 -40.00 -22.40
CA ARG A 65 -33.49 -40.81 -23.62
C ARG A 65 -34.47 -41.99 -23.59
N GLN A 66 -34.65 -42.60 -22.40
CA GLN A 66 -35.64 -43.68 -22.25
C GLN A 66 -37.06 -43.15 -22.41
N ALA A 67 -37.39 -41.99 -21.82
CA ALA A 67 -38.71 -41.38 -21.97
C ALA A 67 -38.99 -40.98 -23.44
N GLU A 68 -38.01 -40.44 -24.14
CA GLU A 68 -38.09 -40.10 -25.57
C GLU A 68 -38.31 -41.36 -26.45
N ALA A 69 -37.61 -42.45 -26.15
CA ALA A 69 -37.82 -43.71 -26.85
C ALA A 69 -39.26 -44.25 -26.66
N ASN A 70 -39.81 -44.18 -25.44
CA ASN A 70 -41.17 -44.55 -25.16
C ASN A 70 -42.20 -43.68 -25.89
N LEU A 71 -41.94 -42.37 -25.99
CA LEU A 71 -42.78 -41.45 -26.78
C LEU A 71 -42.75 -41.83 -28.27
N ALA A 72 -41.58 -42.11 -28.85
CA ALA A 72 -41.43 -42.51 -30.23
C ALA A 72 -42.18 -43.79 -30.51
N ALA A 73 -42.15 -44.77 -29.60
CA ALA A 73 -42.97 -46.03 -29.73
C ALA A 73 -44.48 -45.75 -29.72
N SER A 74 -44.94 -44.82 -28.83
CA SER A 74 -46.36 -44.45 -28.78
C SER A 74 -46.83 -43.71 -30.04
N GLN A 75 -45.95 -42.84 -30.60
CA GLN A 75 -46.22 -42.16 -31.87
C GLN A 75 -46.36 -43.16 -33.03
N SER A 76 -45.49 -44.14 -33.08
CA SER A 76 -45.60 -45.24 -34.11
C SER A 76 -46.94 -46.03 -34.01
N ASN A 77 -47.36 -46.30 -32.76
CA ASN A 77 -48.63 -46.91 -32.53
C ASN A 77 -49.82 -46.00 -32.92
N LEU A 78 -49.74 -44.71 -32.69
CA LEU A 78 -50.76 -43.76 -33.13
C LEU A 78 -50.90 -43.74 -34.67
N VAL A 79 -49.75 -43.63 -35.37
CA VAL A 79 -49.73 -43.66 -36.85
C VAL A 79 -50.43 -44.93 -37.37
N LYS A 80 -50.19 -46.14 -36.78
CA LYS A 80 -50.83 -47.33 -37.13
C LYS A 80 -52.36 -47.30 -36.91
N ALA A 81 -52.79 -46.85 -35.72
CA ALA A 81 -54.22 -46.76 -35.38
C ALA A 81 -54.96 -45.76 -36.29
N GLN A 82 -54.29 -44.69 -36.65
CA GLN A 82 -54.78 -43.62 -37.55
C GLN A 82 -54.99 -44.19 -38.99
N GLN A 83 -54.01 -44.94 -39.51
CA GLN A 83 -54.06 -45.58 -40.80
C GLN A 83 -55.19 -46.63 -40.84
N ASP A 84 -55.39 -47.39 -39.76
CA ASP A 84 -56.50 -48.42 -39.68
C ASP A 84 -57.86 -47.69 -39.67
N TYR A 85 -58.01 -46.58 -38.91
CA TYR A 85 -59.25 -45.79 -38.91
C TYR A 85 -59.52 -45.16 -40.27
N GLU A 86 -58.58 -44.54 -40.94
CA GLU A 86 -58.68 -43.90 -42.24
C GLU A 86 -59.02 -44.91 -43.34
N ARG A 87 -58.55 -46.11 -43.24
CA ARG A 87 -58.91 -47.23 -44.16
C ARG A 87 -60.34 -47.73 -43.96
N LEU A 88 -60.78 -47.91 -42.71
CA LEU A 88 -62.11 -48.50 -42.38
C LEU A 88 -63.25 -47.51 -42.59
N LYS A 89 -63.05 -46.22 -42.35
CA LYS A 89 -64.07 -45.18 -42.43
C LYS A 89 -64.76 -45.12 -43.79
N PRO A 90 -64.13 -45.04 -44.95
CA PRO A 90 -64.78 -45.02 -46.26
C PRO A 90 -65.46 -46.33 -46.63
N LEU A 91 -64.95 -47.47 -46.14
CA LEU A 91 -65.51 -48.81 -46.37
C LEU A 91 -66.88 -49.00 -45.65
N VAL A 92 -67.00 -48.46 -44.44
CA VAL A 92 -68.26 -48.49 -43.70
C VAL A 92 -69.27 -47.51 -44.30
N GLU A 93 -68.83 -46.32 -44.80
CA GLU A 93 -69.69 -45.35 -45.52
C GLU A 93 -70.25 -45.95 -46.82
N GLN A 94 -69.60 -46.98 -47.41
CA GLN A 94 -70.00 -47.70 -48.61
C GLN A 94 -70.71 -49.04 -48.30
N ASP A 95 -71.06 -49.28 -47.00
CA ASP A 95 -71.61 -50.54 -46.49
C ASP A 95 -70.74 -51.80 -46.78
N ALA A 96 -69.43 -51.58 -47.02
CA ALA A 96 -68.48 -52.65 -47.32
C ALA A 96 -67.73 -53.20 -46.07
N ALA A 97 -67.97 -52.64 -44.87
CA ALA A 97 -67.43 -53.11 -43.60
C ALA A 97 -68.46 -52.93 -42.46
N ALA A 98 -68.29 -53.65 -41.35
CA ALA A 98 -69.19 -53.56 -40.21
C ALA A 98 -68.96 -52.25 -39.37
N ARG A 99 -70.05 -51.65 -38.92
CA ARG A 99 -69.95 -50.44 -38.02
C ARG A 99 -69.19 -50.76 -36.74
N GLN A 100 -69.25 -51.97 -36.23
CA GLN A 100 -68.51 -52.42 -35.05
C GLN A 100 -67.01 -52.36 -35.24
N ASP A 101 -66.47 -52.58 -36.44
CA ASP A 101 -65.05 -52.49 -36.76
C ASP A 101 -64.61 -51.03 -36.76
N LEU A 102 -65.40 -50.07 -37.24
CA LEU A 102 -65.11 -48.66 -37.18
C LEU A 102 -65.15 -48.14 -35.75
N ASP A 103 -66.09 -48.57 -34.92
CA ASP A 103 -66.18 -48.18 -33.51
C ASP A 103 -64.96 -48.72 -32.76
N ALA A 104 -64.47 -49.93 -33.01
CA ALA A 104 -63.27 -50.50 -32.46
C ALA A 104 -62.03 -49.73 -32.91
N ALA A 105 -61.89 -49.35 -34.19
CA ALA A 105 -60.78 -48.56 -34.70
C ALA A 105 -60.77 -47.13 -34.12
N THR A 106 -61.98 -46.55 -33.94
CA THR A 106 -62.13 -45.17 -33.32
C THR A 106 -61.69 -45.23 -31.85
N ALA A 107 -62.05 -46.28 -31.10
CA ALA A 107 -61.62 -46.48 -29.72
C ALA A 107 -60.08 -46.65 -29.62
N ALA A 108 -59.52 -47.48 -30.55
CA ALA A 108 -58.07 -47.70 -30.64
C ALA A 108 -57.31 -46.40 -30.96
N LEU A 109 -57.80 -45.55 -31.90
CA LEU A 109 -57.23 -44.26 -32.22
C LEU A 109 -57.22 -43.36 -31.00
N ARG A 110 -58.33 -43.18 -30.29
CA ARG A 110 -58.43 -42.34 -29.08
C ARG A 110 -57.48 -42.84 -27.97
N SER A 111 -57.38 -44.17 -27.82
CA SER A 111 -56.47 -44.78 -26.86
C SER A 111 -55.00 -44.50 -27.22
N ALA A 112 -54.62 -44.59 -28.50
CA ALA A 112 -53.27 -44.28 -28.97
C ALA A 112 -52.93 -42.77 -28.83
N GLU A 113 -53.90 -41.88 -29.12
CA GLU A 113 -53.73 -40.43 -28.86
C GLU A 113 -53.50 -40.11 -27.37
N ALA A 114 -54.26 -40.76 -26.49
CA ALA A 114 -54.10 -40.61 -25.06
C ALA A 114 -52.73 -41.11 -24.59
N ALA A 115 -52.23 -42.22 -25.13
CA ALA A 115 -50.89 -42.75 -24.81
C ALA A 115 -49.78 -41.82 -25.25
N VAL A 116 -49.90 -41.20 -26.42
CA VAL A 116 -48.94 -40.16 -26.87
C VAL A 116 -48.91 -38.97 -25.90
N ARG A 117 -50.09 -38.46 -25.50
CA ARG A 117 -50.17 -37.32 -24.54
C ARG A 117 -49.52 -37.66 -23.20
N VAL A 118 -49.75 -38.87 -22.67
CA VAL A 118 -49.16 -39.37 -21.42
C VAL A 118 -47.63 -39.42 -21.54
N ASN A 119 -47.10 -40.04 -22.61
CA ASN A 119 -45.67 -40.16 -22.81
C ASN A 119 -45.00 -38.79 -23.11
N GLN A 120 -45.72 -37.89 -23.76
CA GLN A 120 -45.22 -36.50 -23.96
C GLN A 120 -45.11 -35.75 -22.64
N ALA A 121 -46.09 -35.86 -21.75
CA ALA A 121 -46.02 -35.28 -20.41
C ALA A 121 -44.88 -35.90 -19.57
N ASN A 122 -44.65 -37.23 -19.73
CA ASN A 122 -43.54 -37.91 -19.04
C ASN A 122 -42.16 -37.43 -19.54
N VAL A 123 -41.99 -37.22 -20.84
CA VAL A 123 -40.75 -36.62 -21.39
C VAL A 123 -40.52 -35.24 -20.80
N GLU A 124 -41.54 -34.37 -20.77
CA GLU A 124 -41.40 -33.03 -20.22
C GLU A 124 -41.08 -33.05 -18.72
N GLN A 125 -41.76 -33.89 -17.94
CA GLN A 125 -41.48 -34.10 -16.52
C GLN A 125 -40.04 -34.57 -16.30
N THR A 126 -39.57 -35.55 -17.08
CA THR A 126 -38.22 -36.10 -16.97
C THR A 126 -37.18 -35.09 -17.39
N ARG A 127 -37.44 -34.26 -18.42
CA ARG A 127 -36.57 -33.17 -18.86
C ARG A 127 -36.35 -32.16 -17.76
N LEU A 128 -37.45 -31.65 -17.17
CA LEU A 128 -37.38 -30.68 -16.06
C LEU A 128 -36.61 -31.22 -14.86
N THR A 129 -36.87 -32.51 -14.50
CA THR A 129 -36.16 -33.15 -13.40
C THR A 129 -34.66 -33.29 -13.69
N THR A 130 -34.29 -33.65 -14.91
CA THR A 130 -32.91 -33.82 -15.33
C THR A 130 -32.18 -32.47 -15.36
N GLU A 131 -32.82 -31.43 -15.92
CA GLU A 131 -32.26 -30.05 -15.93
C GLU A 131 -32.01 -29.54 -14.50
N THR A 132 -32.99 -29.72 -13.60
CA THR A 132 -32.85 -29.36 -12.19
C THR A 132 -31.70 -30.10 -11.52
N GLN A 133 -31.57 -31.41 -11.80
CA GLN A 133 -30.47 -32.22 -11.26
C GLN A 133 -29.09 -31.77 -11.78
N VAL A 134 -28.99 -31.40 -13.06
CA VAL A 134 -27.77 -30.86 -13.65
C VAL A 134 -27.40 -29.53 -12.96
N GLN A 135 -28.36 -28.60 -12.82
CA GLN A 135 -28.12 -27.32 -12.12
C GLN A 135 -27.70 -27.51 -10.68
N ALA A 136 -28.34 -28.44 -9.95
CA ALA A 136 -27.96 -28.76 -8.56
C ALA A 136 -26.54 -29.30 -8.47
N ASN A 137 -26.14 -30.19 -9.38
CA ASN A 137 -24.77 -30.71 -9.40
C ASN A 137 -23.74 -29.68 -9.86
N GLU A 138 -24.08 -28.76 -10.76
CA GLU A 138 -23.23 -27.60 -11.10
C GLU A 138 -23.01 -26.71 -9.90
N GLY A 139 -24.05 -26.40 -9.12
CA GLY A 139 -23.93 -25.65 -7.87
C GLY A 139 -23.07 -26.38 -6.84
N LYS A 140 -23.26 -27.70 -6.68
CA LYS A 140 -22.43 -28.55 -5.81
C LYS A 140 -20.96 -28.53 -6.22
N LEU A 141 -20.65 -28.64 -7.51
CA LEU A 141 -19.30 -28.59 -8.06
C LEU A 141 -18.65 -27.21 -7.79
N ALA A 142 -19.40 -26.13 -8.01
CA ALA A 142 -18.91 -24.77 -7.71
C ALA A 142 -18.55 -24.60 -6.22
N ALA A 143 -19.39 -25.12 -5.32
CA ALA A 143 -19.12 -25.10 -3.88
C ALA A 143 -17.85 -25.89 -3.50
N GLN A 144 -17.66 -27.08 -4.07
CA GLN A 144 -16.47 -27.90 -3.81
C GLN A 144 -15.19 -27.25 -4.37
N LYS A 145 -15.26 -26.59 -5.54
CA LYS A 145 -14.14 -25.78 -6.08
C LYS A 145 -13.79 -24.61 -5.15
N GLY A 146 -14.78 -23.94 -4.58
CA GLY A 146 -14.56 -22.90 -3.56
C GLY A 146 -13.86 -23.44 -2.30
N ALA A 147 -14.27 -24.62 -1.83
CA ALA A 147 -13.62 -25.29 -0.69
C ALA A 147 -12.16 -25.67 -0.99
N LEU A 148 -11.88 -26.19 -2.19
CA LEU A 148 -10.52 -26.47 -2.65
C LEU A 148 -9.66 -25.21 -2.70
N GLN A 149 -10.19 -24.11 -3.20
CA GLN A 149 -9.50 -22.83 -3.23
C GLN A 149 -9.13 -22.35 -1.82
N THR A 150 -10.06 -22.45 -0.87
CA THR A 150 -9.82 -22.11 0.54
C THR A 150 -8.73 -22.98 1.15
N ALA A 151 -8.77 -24.30 0.94
CA ALA A 151 -7.73 -25.21 1.42
C ALA A 151 -6.37 -24.90 0.82
N SER A 152 -6.31 -24.55 -0.47
CA SER A 152 -5.08 -24.17 -1.18
C SER A 152 -4.51 -22.84 -0.65
N LEU A 153 -5.35 -21.86 -0.33
CA LEU A 153 -4.93 -20.60 0.30
C LEU A 153 -4.37 -20.84 1.70
N ASN A 154 -4.99 -21.70 2.49
CA ASN A 154 -4.48 -22.05 3.82
C ASN A 154 -3.11 -22.73 3.74
N LEU A 155 -2.89 -23.61 2.77
CA LEU A 155 -1.58 -24.20 2.50
C LEU A 155 -0.55 -23.13 2.12
N GLN A 156 -0.91 -22.19 1.29
CA GLN A 156 -0.03 -21.06 0.91
C GLN A 156 0.32 -20.18 2.12
N TYR A 157 -0.64 -19.94 3.02
CA TYR A 157 -0.41 -19.19 4.26
C TYR A 157 0.45 -19.94 5.28
N GLY A 158 0.64 -21.23 5.11
CA GLY A 158 1.64 -22.02 5.86
C GLY A 158 3.08 -21.55 5.63
N SER A 159 3.36 -20.83 4.54
CA SER A 159 4.61 -20.10 4.32
C SER A 159 4.39 -18.61 4.57
N ILE A 160 4.90 -18.10 5.68
CA ILE A 160 4.74 -16.70 6.07
C ILE A 160 5.83 -15.88 5.43
N THR A 161 5.46 -14.92 4.60
CA THR A 161 6.36 -14.08 3.81
C THR A 161 6.43 -12.65 4.35
N ALA A 162 7.51 -11.93 4.03
CA ALA A 162 7.68 -10.51 4.34
C ALA A 162 6.68 -9.67 3.52
N PRO A 163 5.81 -8.86 4.16
CA PRO A 163 4.87 -7.99 3.46
C PRO A 163 5.55 -6.78 2.79
N ILE A 164 6.70 -6.37 3.30
CA ILE A 164 7.52 -5.26 2.81
C ILE A 164 9.00 -5.63 2.85
N SER A 165 9.82 -4.91 2.07
CA SER A 165 11.28 -4.96 2.21
C SER A 165 11.72 -4.12 3.40
N GLY A 166 12.76 -4.58 4.13
CA GLY A 166 13.32 -3.87 5.27
C GLY A 166 14.10 -4.76 6.22
N LEU A 167 14.43 -4.22 7.37
CA LEU A 167 15.14 -4.92 8.44
C LEU A 167 14.16 -5.70 9.31
N VAL A 168 14.38 -6.99 9.45
CA VAL A 168 13.57 -7.86 10.32
C VAL A 168 14.04 -7.71 11.76
N GLY A 169 13.09 -7.51 12.66
CA GLY A 169 13.32 -7.50 14.09
C GLY A 169 13.55 -8.89 14.66
N ASP A 170 13.52 -8.96 15.99
CA ASP A 170 13.65 -10.23 16.70
C ASP A 170 12.41 -11.11 16.49
N THR A 171 12.59 -12.43 16.62
CA THR A 171 11.49 -13.37 16.56
C THR A 171 10.96 -13.64 17.97
N LEU A 172 9.64 -13.51 18.12
CA LEU A 172 8.97 -13.61 19.41
C LEU A 172 8.41 -15.00 19.70
N VAL A 173 8.38 -15.88 18.68
CA VAL A 173 7.87 -17.25 18.80
C VAL A 173 8.96 -18.24 18.37
N PRO A 174 9.38 -19.17 19.24
CA PRO A 174 10.42 -20.14 18.92
C PRO A 174 9.94 -21.20 17.91
N VAL A 175 10.89 -21.93 17.31
CA VAL A 175 10.60 -23.13 16.51
C VAL A 175 9.87 -24.15 17.40
N GLY A 176 8.83 -24.78 16.88
CA GLY A 176 7.92 -25.64 17.63
C GLY A 176 6.82 -24.88 18.38
N GLY A 177 6.86 -23.55 18.39
CA GLY A 177 5.80 -22.72 18.97
C GLY A 177 4.52 -22.72 18.12
N LEU A 178 3.37 -22.69 18.78
CA LEU A 178 2.06 -22.57 18.15
C LEU A 178 1.80 -21.09 17.77
N VAL A 179 1.34 -20.87 16.56
CA VAL A 179 0.87 -19.56 16.09
C VAL A 179 -0.62 -19.64 15.75
N THR A 180 -1.36 -18.59 16.08
CA THR A 180 -2.80 -18.50 15.83
C THR A 180 -3.14 -17.18 15.13
N PRO A 181 -4.15 -17.16 14.24
CA PRO A 181 -4.64 -15.93 13.66
C PRO A 181 -5.15 -14.97 14.74
N GLY A 182 -4.79 -13.70 14.64
CA GLY A 182 -5.25 -12.67 15.59
C GLY A 182 -4.55 -12.69 16.94
N ALA A 183 -3.48 -13.47 17.14
CA ALA A 183 -2.67 -13.42 18.36
C ALA A 183 -2.24 -11.97 18.65
N GLN A 184 -2.27 -11.54 19.93
CA GLN A 184 -1.87 -10.18 20.32
C GLN A 184 -0.40 -9.91 19.98
N GLN A 185 0.46 -10.91 20.13
CA GLN A 185 1.89 -10.82 19.87
C GLN A 185 2.19 -11.13 18.40
N PRO A 186 2.88 -10.24 17.66
CA PRO A 186 3.33 -10.53 16.30
C PRO A 186 4.45 -11.55 16.31
N LEU A 187 4.70 -12.21 15.19
CA LEU A 187 5.82 -13.14 15.03
C LEU A 187 7.16 -12.39 15.00
N THR A 188 7.19 -11.33 14.25
CA THR A 188 8.31 -10.39 14.13
C THR A 188 7.80 -9.06 13.58
N THR A 189 8.68 -8.08 13.51
CA THR A 189 8.40 -6.78 12.90
C THR A 189 9.37 -6.51 11.77
N ILE A 190 8.91 -5.82 10.73
CA ILE A 190 9.78 -5.36 9.64
C ILE A 190 9.74 -3.85 9.59
N VAL A 191 10.91 -3.24 9.53
CA VAL A 191 11.04 -1.79 9.45
C VAL A 191 11.66 -1.43 8.11
N PRO A 192 10.98 -0.63 7.26
CA PRO A 192 11.59 -0.15 6.03
C PRO A 192 12.75 0.78 6.35
N LEU A 193 13.88 0.61 5.65
CA LEU A 193 15.07 1.41 5.84
C LEU A 193 15.26 2.47 4.75
N ASP A 194 14.76 2.24 3.56
CA ASP A 194 14.84 3.15 2.43
C ASP A 194 13.49 3.23 1.70
N PRO A 195 12.89 4.42 1.58
CA PRO A 195 13.30 5.67 2.20
C PRO A 195 13.02 5.69 3.72
N ILE A 196 13.79 6.52 4.47
CA ILE A 196 13.53 6.76 5.89
C ILE A 196 12.73 8.04 6.07
N TRP A 197 11.78 8.02 7.00
CA TRP A 197 10.95 9.17 7.31
C TRP A 197 11.41 9.84 8.59
N VAL A 198 11.64 11.16 8.49
CA VAL A 198 12.01 12.00 9.62
C VAL A 198 10.83 12.89 9.97
N ARG A 199 10.40 12.83 11.24
CA ARG A 199 9.40 13.74 11.80
C ARG A 199 10.07 14.83 12.57
N PHE A 200 9.66 16.06 12.35
CA PHE A 200 10.21 17.24 13.01
C PHE A 200 9.11 18.26 13.27
N LYS A 201 9.31 19.07 14.30
CA LYS A 201 8.35 20.11 14.69
C LYS A 201 8.83 21.47 14.20
N VAL A 202 7.91 22.25 13.65
CA VAL A 202 8.14 23.64 13.24
C VAL A 202 7.15 24.54 13.95
N SER A 203 7.52 25.78 14.23
CA SER A 203 6.58 26.78 14.75
C SER A 203 5.56 27.17 13.67
N GLU A 204 4.40 27.68 14.08
CA GLU A 204 3.38 28.19 13.16
C GLU A 204 3.93 29.27 12.23
N ALA A 205 4.79 30.19 12.75
CA ALA A 205 5.44 31.23 11.95
C ALA A 205 6.33 30.63 10.85
N GLN A 206 7.12 29.61 11.19
CA GLN A 206 7.97 28.90 10.22
C GLN A 206 7.11 28.18 9.15
N TYR A 207 6.02 27.53 9.56
CA TYR A 207 5.10 26.89 8.64
C TYR A 207 4.46 27.86 7.64
N LEU A 208 4.02 29.04 8.14
CA LEU A 208 3.48 30.09 7.28
C LEU A 208 4.52 30.64 6.29
N ALA A 209 5.79 30.72 6.73
CA ALA A 209 6.90 31.07 5.84
C ALA A 209 7.11 30.00 4.75
N PHE A 210 7.07 28.72 5.12
CA PHE A 210 7.12 27.60 4.15
C PHE A 210 5.99 27.67 3.12
N LYS A 211 4.76 27.97 3.55
CA LYS A 211 3.61 28.10 2.64
C LYS A 211 3.71 29.22 1.62
N LYS A 212 4.47 30.28 1.94
CA LYS A 212 4.69 31.41 1.01
C LYS A 212 5.68 31.09 -0.10
N LEU A 213 6.48 30.03 0.05
CA LEU A 213 7.41 29.60 -0.99
C LEU A 213 6.63 29.01 -2.18
N PRO A 214 7.00 29.35 -3.43
CA PRO A 214 6.40 28.73 -4.60
C PRO A 214 6.57 27.20 -4.55
N ALA A 215 5.57 26.43 -4.95
CA ALA A 215 5.58 24.97 -4.90
C ALA A 215 6.78 24.31 -5.64
N ARG A 216 7.38 25.03 -6.60
CA ARG A 216 8.60 24.63 -7.31
C ARG A 216 9.90 24.89 -6.54
N GLN A 217 9.86 25.58 -5.41
CA GLN A 217 10.99 25.96 -4.58
C GLN A 217 10.88 25.39 -3.16
N SER A 218 10.36 24.17 -3.02
CA SER A 218 10.45 23.47 -1.73
C SER A 218 11.91 23.43 -1.32
N PRO A 219 12.29 24.00 -0.16
CA PRO A 219 13.68 24.07 0.25
C PRO A 219 14.24 22.66 0.41
N ALA A 220 15.48 22.46 -0.02
CA ALA A 220 16.19 21.22 0.26
C ALA A 220 16.34 21.06 1.78
N LEU A 221 15.91 19.94 2.30
CA LEU A 221 16.03 19.61 3.71
C LEU A 221 17.32 18.82 3.92
N HIS A 222 18.16 19.28 4.84
CA HIS A 222 19.41 18.63 5.22
C HIS A 222 19.23 17.98 6.59
N LEU A 223 19.59 16.70 6.72
CA LEU A 223 19.54 15.99 7.99
C LEU A 223 20.92 16.01 8.65
N VAL A 224 20.99 16.61 9.84
CA VAL A 224 22.17 16.64 10.68
C VAL A 224 21.99 15.62 11.79
N LEU A 225 22.87 14.64 11.88
CA LEU A 225 22.85 13.56 12.86
C LEU A 225 23.33 14.03 14.25
N ALA A 226 23.24 13.14 15.23
CA ALA A 226 23.62 13.46 16.62
C ALA A 226 25.12 13.78 16.79
N ASP A 227 25.98 13.25 15.92
CA ASP A 227 27.42 13.51 15.85
C ASP A 227 27.80 14.81 15.11
N ASN A 228 26.79 15.63 14.73
CA ASN A 228 26.88 16.81 13.87
C ASN A 228 27.32 16.54 12.43
N SER A 229 27.40 15.30 11.99
CA SER A 229 27.58 14.97 10.57
C SER A 229 26.31 15.30 9.79
N GLU A 230 26.46 15.80 8.57
CA GLU A 230 25.36 16.09 7.68
C GLU A 230 25.22 14.96 6.65
N LEU A 231 23.98 14.52 6.45
CA LEU A 231 23.69 13.51 5.44
C LEU A 231 23.86 14.10 4.04
N PRO A 232 24.62 13.45 3.12
CA PRO A 232 24.82 13.97 1.77
C PRO A 232 23.53 14.10 0.96
N GLN A 233 22.56 13.23 1.23
CA GLN A 233 21.27 13.21 0.57
C GLN A 233 20.33 14.25 1.15
N THR A 234 19.65 15.00 0.28
CA THR A 234 18.63 15.95 0.68
C THR A 234 17.27 15.27 0.81
N GLY A 235 16.53 15.64 1.85
CA GLY A 235 15.18 15.18 2.07
C GLY A 235 14.15 15.99 1.30
N LYS A 236 13.04 15.37 1.01
CA LYS A 236 11.84 15.99 0.43
C LYS A 236 10.73 16.05 1.47
N LEU A 237 10.11 17.22 1.59
CA LEU A 237 8.93 17.36 2.43
C LEU A 237 7.77 16.55 1.81
N THR A 238 7.24 15.60 2.58
CA THR A 238 6.18 14.72 2.09
C THR A 238 4.82 15.16 2.61
N ASN A 239 4.75 15.50 3.89
CA ASN A 239 3.49 15.86 4.52
C ASN A 239 3.69 16.82 5.70
N ALA A 240 2.67 17.65 5.96
CA ALA A 240 2.49 18.36 7.22
C ALA A 240 1.24 17.79 7.88
N LEU A 241 1.31 17.48 9.16
CA LEU A 241 0.12 17.06 9.89
C LEU A 241 -0.91 18.21 9.88
N ASN A 242 -2.17 17.86 9.88
CA ASN A 242 -3.28 18.80 9.70
C ASN A 242 -3.66 19.59 10.95
N GLN A 243 -2.90 19.44 12.05
CA GLN A 243 -3.24 20.06 13.33
C GLN A 243 -1.98 20.65 13.99
N VAL A 244 -2.12 21.87 14.46
CA VAL A 244 -1.15 22.54 15.34
C VAL A 244 -1.38 22.08 16.78
N ASP A 245 -0.32 21.71 17.49
CA ASP A 245 -0.39 21.44 18.92
C ASP A 245 -0.65 22.77 19.69
N PRO A 246 -1.83 22.97 20.31
CA PRO A 246 -2.17 24.24 20.94
C PRO A 246 -1.32 24.57 22.17
N ARG A 247 -0.67 23.56 22.77
CA ARG A 247 0.18 23.78 23.95
C ARG A 247 1.56 24.31 23.60
N THR A 248 2.08 23.95 22.44
CA THR A 248 3.44 24.29 22.01
C THR A 248 3.46 25.26 20.83
N GLY A 249 2.32 25.51 20.15
CA GLY A 249 2.25 26.33 18.94
C GLY A 249 3.06 25.74 17.79
N THR A 250 3.27 24.42 17.78
CA THR A 250 4.08 23.74 16.77
C THR A 250 3.25 22.81 15.91
N LEU A 251 3.67 22.66 14.65
CA LEU A 251 3.13 21.72 13.68
C LEU A 251 4.17 20.62 13.43
N GLU A 252 3.73 19.36 13.43
CA GLU A 252 4.59 18.25 13.05
C GLU A 252 4.61 18.09 11.54
N MET A 253 5.82 18.06 10.98
CA MET A 253 6.07 17.85 9.56
C MET A 253 6.85 16.56 9.35
N GLN A 254 6.69 15.96 8.19
CA GLN A 254 7.36 14.74 7.80
C GLN A 254 8.13 14.94 6.51
N ALA A 255 9.38 14.54 6.52
CA ALA A 255 10.23 14.52 5.34
C ALA A 255 10.76 13.12 5.07
N GLU A 256 10.94 12.82 3.80
CA GLU A 256 11.46 11.56 3.29
C GLU A 256 12.91 11.77 2.86
N PHE A 257 13.80 10.93 3.39
CA PHE A 257 15.23 10.93 3.05
C PHE A 257 15.62 9.60 2.41
N PRO A 258 16.29 9.60 1.26
CA PRO A 258 16.92 8.40 0.72
C PRO A 258 17.98 7.88 1.68
N ASN A 259 17.97 6.57 1.92
CA ASN A 259 18.91 5.88 2.80
C ASN A 259 19.50 4.61 2.13
N PRO A 260 20.08 4.71 0.92
CA PRO A 260 20.51 3.55 0.15
C PRO A 260 21.63 2.74 0.81
N THR A 261 22.36 3.34 1.74
CA THR A 261 23.44 2.69 2.49
C THR A 261 22.98 2.12 3.83
N HIS A 262 21.70 2.25 4.16
CA HIS A 262 21.05 1.77 5.40
C HIS A 262 21.77 2.24 6.69
N LYS A 263 22.49 3.36 6.63
CA LYS A 263 23.20 3.95 7.78
C LYS A 263 22.26 4.54 8.82
N LEU A 264 21.11 5.02 8.37
CA LEU A 264 20.09 5.56 9.26
C LEU A 264 19.18 4.42 9.75
N LEU A 265 18.98 4.38 11.04
CA LEU A 265 18.04 3.44 11.67
C LEU A 265 16.85 4.20 12.25
N PRO A 266 15.64 3.61 12.19
CA PRO A 266 14.47 4.18 12.82
C PRO A 266 14.67 4.34 14.33
N GLY A 267 14.17 5.45 14.89
CA GLY A 267 14.34 5.79 16.30
C GLY A 267 15.57 6.66 16.60
N GLN A 268 16.43 6.92 15.63
CA GLN A 268 17.53 7.89 15.79
C GLN A 268 17.02 9.31 15.83
N PHE A 269 17.72 10.16 16.59
CA PHE A 269 17.46 11.60 16.64
C PHE A 269 18.37 12.35 15.64
N GLY A 270 17.79 13.37 15.01
CA GLY A 270 18.50 14.25 14.11
C GLY A 270 17.89 15.65 14.11
N ARG A 271 18.58 16.60 13.51
CA ARG A 271 18.12 17.97 13.31
C ARG A 271 17.93 18.24 11.83
N ILE A 272 16.81 18.87 11.48
CA ILE A 272 16.57 19.32 10.11
C ILE A 272 17.10 20.73 9.97
N ARG A 273 17.95 20.94 8.98
CA ARG A 273 18.42 22.24 8.53
C ARG A 273 17.83 22.54 7.16
N TYR A 274 17.35 23.72 6.96
CA TYR A 274 16.88 24.20 5.66
C TYR A 274 17.21 25.66 5.47
N VAL A 275 17.34 26.09 4.22
CA VAL A 275 17.53 27.48 3.86
C VAL A 275 16.15 28.12 3.73
N SER A 276 15.84 29.06 4.64
CA SER A 276 14.51 29.71 4.69
C SER A 276 14.39 30.93 3.80
N ASP A 277 15.53 31.61 3.55
CA ASP A 277 15.57 32.82 2.74
C ASP A 277 16.97 32.98 2.11
N HIS A 278 17.03 33.62 0.97
CA HIS A 278 18.28 33.93 0.26
C HIS A 278 18.34 35.41 -0.02
N ARG A 279 19.15 36.12 0.73
CA ARG A 279 19.35 37.56 0.57
C ARG A 279 20.67 37.82 -0.15
N SER A 280 20.60 38.16 -1.42
CA SER A 280 21.78 38.60 -2.17
C SER A 280 22.15 40.01 -1.79
N GLY A 281 23.46 40.29 -1.61
CA GLY A 281 23.96 41.61 -1.27
C GLY A 281 23.74 42.06 0.16
N ALA A 282 23.42 41.18 1.10
CA ALA A 282 23.27 41.51 2.50
C ALA A 282 24.59 41.97 3.11
N LEU A 283 24.59 43.16 3.79
CA LEU A 283 25.70 43.61 4.53
C LEU A 283 25.82 42.85 5.84
N MET A 284 26.98 42.22 6.07
CA MET A 284 27.25 41.46 7.27
C MET A 284 28.37 42.09 8.09
N VAL A 285 28.13 42.18 9.39
CA VAL A 285 29.09 42.72 10.33
C VAL A 285 29.31 41.73 11.48
N PRO A 286 30.55 41.46 11.90
CA PRO A 286 30.82 40.60 13.05
C PRO A 286 30.05 41.04 14.28
N GLN A 287 29.49 40.08 15.03
CA GLN A 287 28.65 40.36 16.20
C GLN A 287 29.32 41.29 17.20
N ARG A 288 30.67 41.16 17.38
CA ARG A 288 31.46 41.97 18.29
C ARG A 288 31.54 43.46 17.91
N ALA A 289 31.25 43.82 16.66
CA ALA A 289 31.25 45.20 16.20
C ALA A 289 29.94 45.94 16.49
N VAL A 290 28.88 45.24 16.81
CA VAL A 290 27.58 45.81 17.13
C VAL A 290 27.50 46.07 18.62
N GLN A 291 27.40 47.35 18.99
CA GLN A 291 27.19 47.80 20.37
C GLN A 291 25.69 47.99 20.63
N GLN A 292 25.24 47.47 21.75
CA GLN A 292 23.87 47.68 22.21
C GLN A 292 23.89 48.58 23.46
N ASN A 293 23.31 49.75 23.33
CA ASN A 293 23.17 50.67 24.43
C ASN A 293 21.66 50.88 24.66
N GLN A 294 21.16 50.39 25.80
CA GLN A 294 19.72 50.33 26.09
C GLN A 294 18.94 49.68 24.96
N SER A 295 18.16 50.41 24.19
CA SER A 295 17.35 49.92 23.09
C SER A 295 17.89 50.23 21.70
N ILE A 296 19.06 50.90 21.61
CA ILE A 296 19.66 51.32 20.33
C ILE A 296 20.86 50.45 20.03
N GLN A 297 20.85 49.84 18.85
CA GLN A 297 22.01 49.15 18.30
C GLN A 297 22.80 50.11 17.42
N SER A 298 24.10 50.16 17.61
CA SER A 298 24.99 51.05 16.85
C SER A 298 26.31 50.34 16.51
N VAL A 299 26.93 50.80 15.45
CA VAL A 299 28.29 50.40 15.06
C VAL A 299 29.18 51.65 14.94
N TYR A 300 30.48 51.51 15.18
CA TYR A 300 31.44 52.55 14.91
C TYR A 300 31.98 52.41 13.51
N VAL A 301 31.82 53.49 12.70
CA VAL A 301 32.30 53.58 11.32
C VAL A 301 33.42 54.62 11.28
N VAL A 302 34.48 54.34 10.52
CA VAL A 302 35.55 55.26 10.27
C VAL A 302 35.22 56.12 9.04
N GLY A 303 35.00 57.39 9.24
CA GLY A 303 34.76 58.39 8.17
C GLY A 303 35.95 58.59 7.25
N ALA A 304 35.76 59.39 6.19
CA ALA A 304 36.82 59.76 5.24
C ALA A 304 37.94 60.56 5.87
N ASP A 305 37.63 61.26 6.97
CA ASP A 305 38.56 62.07 7.78
C ASP A 305 39.29 61.26 8.88
N ASN A 306 39.17 59.88 8.83
CA ASN A 306 39.71 59.00 9.84
C ASN A 306 39.17 59.25 11.26
N LYS A 307 38.01 59.88 11.40
CA LYS A 307 37.29 59.98 12.68
C LYS A 307 36.24 58.97 12.88
N VAL A 308 36.03 58.57 14.12
CA VAL A 308 35.00 57.59 14.51
C VAL A 308 33.62 58.25 14.53
N GLN A 309 32.68 57.65 13.89
CA GLN A 309 31.26 58.02 13.91
C GLN A 309 30.43 56.86 14.46
N ALA A 310 29.60 57.17 15.46
CA ALA A 310 28.62 56.22 15.93
C ALA A 310 27.41 56.29 14.98
N ARG A 311 27.09 55.17 14.36
CA ARG A 311 25.97 55.10 13.43
C ARG A 311 24.93 54.09 13.93
N PRO A 312 23.67 54.51 14.16
CA PRO A 312 22.63 53.61 14.58
C PRO A 312 22.32 52.63 13.43
N VAL A 313 22.15 51.36 13.78
CA VAL A 313 21.86 50.28 12.82
C VAL A 313 20.64 49.46 13.27
N THR A 314 19.94 48.91 12.30
CA THR A 314 18.93 47.91 12.55
C THR A 314 19.52 46.57 12.15
N THR A 315 19.66 45.66 13.12
CA THR A 315 20.16 44.31 12.86
C THR A 315 19.02 43.38 12.45
N GLY A 316 19.26 42.56 11.46
CA GLY A 316 18.43 41.45 11.04
C GLY A 316 18.81 40.11 11.72
N PRO A 317 18.57 38.97 11.08
CA PRO A 317 18.95 37.68 11.60
C PRO A 317 20.47 37.49 11.65
N ARG A 318 20.92 36.59 12.52
CA ARG A 318 22.32 36.16 12.60
C ARG A 318 22.62 35.06 11.58
N VAL A 319 23.81 35.17 10.98
CA VAL A 319 24.38 34.12 10.13
C VAL A 319 25.77 33.78 10.64
N GLY A 320 25.91 32.66 11.31
CA GLY A 320 27.14 32.28 12.01
C GLY A 320 27.52 33.31 13.09
N GLU A 321 28.73 33.86 13.00
CA GLU A 321 29.25 34.90 13.92
C GLU A 321 28.91 36.35 13.49
N ASN A 322 28.16 36.51 12.40
CA ASN A 322 27.84 37.81 11.83
C ASN A 322 26.37 38.19 12.00
N TRP A 323 26.09 39.49 12.16
CA TRP A 323 24.77 40.09 12.02
C TRP A 323 24.55 40.57 10.59
N ILE A 324 23.39 40.29 10.02
CA ILE A 324 22.92 41.00 8.83
C ILE A 324 22.44 42.37 9.28
N ILE A 325 22.86 43.42 8.57
CA ILE A 325 22.43 44.80 8.84
C ILE A 325 21.36 45.17 7.82
N ASP A 326 20.13 45.36 8.31
CA ASP A 326 18.99 45.70 7.47
C ASP A 326 18.98 47.20 7.10
N LYS A 327 19.47 48.08 8.02
CA LYS A 327 19.53 49.55 7.80
C LYS A 327 20.71 50.16 8.58
N GLY A 328 21.25 51.26 8.06
CA GLY A 328 22.22 52.11 8.77
C GLY A 328 23.67 51.96 8.29
N LEU A 329 23.96 51.00 7.38
CA LEU A 329 25.26 50.88 6.72
C LEU A 329 25.12 50.89 5.20
N GLU A 330 26.17 51.33 4.52
CA GLU A 330 26.30 51.30 3.08
C GLU A 330 27.47 50.40 2.65
N PRO A 331 27.41 49.80 1.43
CA PRO A 331 28.54 49.06 0.91
C PRO A 331 29.81 49.93 0.85
N GLY A 332 30.90 49.44 1.44
CA GLY A 332 32.16 50.16 1.49
C GLY A 332 32.42 50.88 2.83
N ASP A 333 31.46 50.95 3.73
CA ASP A 333 31.69 51.49 5.08
C ASP A 333 32.76 50.70 5.86
N ARG A 334 33.70 51.38 6.50
CA ARG A 334 34.76 50.79 7.33
C ARG A 334 34.25 50.67 8.76
N VAL A 335 33.87 49.50 9.18
CA VAL A 335 33.33 49.23 10.52
C VAL A 335 34.45 48.79 11.48
N ILE A 336 34.48 49.35 12.67
CA ILE A 336 35.44 48.98 13.71
C ILE A 336 34.97 47.67 14.38
N VAL A 337 35.80 46.62 14.33
CA VAL A 337 35.50 45.30 14.90
C VAL A 337 36.18 45.08 16.25
N GLU A 338 37.38 45.68 16.43
CA GLU A 338 38.21 45.60 17.65
C GLU A 338 38.63 46.98 18.14
N GLY A 339 38.92 47.10 19.43
CA GLY A 339 39.28 48.38 20.05
C GLY A 339 38.12 49.28 20.47
N LEU A 340 36.89 48.74 20.46
CA LEU A 340 35.63 49.46 20.72
C LEU A 340 35.56 50.13 22.11
N LEU A 341 36.32 49.63 23.10
CA LEU A 341 36.36 50.18 24.45
C LEU A 341 37.31 51.44 24.57
N THR A 342 38.25 51.58 23.62
CA THR A 342 39.25 52.65 23.65
C THR A 342 38.90 53.84 22.78
N VAL A 343 37.96 53.68 21.85
CA VAL A 343 37.55 54.70 20.90
C VAL A 343 36.27 55.42 21.34
N ARG A 344 36.21 56.76 21.10
CA ARG A 344 35.00 57.56 21.32
C ARG A 344 34.56 58.21 20.01
N PRO A 345 33.26 58.45 19.82
CA PRO A 345 32.85 59.28 18.68
C PRO A 345 33.59 60.57 18.55
N GLY A 346 34.07 60.86 17.33
CA GLY A 346 34.89 62.04 17.06
C GLY A 346 36.41 61.87 17.21
N SER A 347 36.90 60.79 17.83
CA SER A 347 38.33 60.52 17.98
C SER A 347 38.95 60.13 16.63
N PRO A 348 40.21 60.69 16.36
CA PRO A 348 40.99 60.22 15.22
C PRO A 348 41.50 58.79 15.47
N VAL A 349 41.45 57.95 14.46
CA VAL A 349 41.89 56.54 14.52
C VAL A 349 42.75 56.17 13.32
N ASN A 350 43.68 55.24 13.54
CA ASN A 350 44.47 54.68 12.46
C ASN A 350 43.94 53.25 12.17
N PRO A 351 43.06 53.05 11.17
CA PRO A 351 42.42 51.78 10.93
C PRO A 351 43.42 50.80 10.38
N VAL A 352 43.44 49.58 10.98
CA VAL A 352 44.19 48.45 10.51
C VAL A 352 43.16 47.41 10.03
N GLN A 353 43.42 46.80 8.87
CA GLN A 353 42.51 45.81 8.32
C GLN A 353 42.43 44.59 9.24
N TRP A 354 41.23 44.33 9.76
CA TRP A 354 40.97 43.16 10.57
C TRP A 354 40.96 41.91 9.70
N LYS A 355 41.77 40.89 10.05
CA LYS A 355 41.77 39.58 9.38
C LYS A 355 40.93 38.61 10.21
N ASN A 356 39.85 38.14 9.64
CA ASN A 356 39.03 37.07 10.26
C ASN A 356 39.84 35.78 10.25
N ALA A 357 40.24 35.27 11.39
CA ALA A 357 40.94 33.97 11.51
C ALA A 357 40.16 32.77 10.98
N ALA A 358 38.83 32.90 10.84
CA ALA A 358 37.97 31.86 10.32
C ALA A 358 37.95 31.74 8.77
N SER A 359 38.55 32.71 8.03
CA SER A 359 38.61 32.66 6.55
C SER A 359 39.89 32.02 5.99
N ALA A 360 40.75 31.45 6.82
CA ALA A 360 42.07 30.95 6.43
C ALA A 360 42.19 29.40 6.53
N ALA A 361 41.16 28.64 6.22
CA ALA A 361 41.32 27.23 6.01
C ALA A 361 40.80 26.85 4.61
N PRO A 362 41.68 26.79 3.58
CA PRO A 362 41.36 25.97 2.42
C PRO A 362 41.45 24.50 2.84
N VAL A 363 40.35 23.76 2.71
CA VAL A 363 40.38 22.30 2.79
C VAL A 363 41.24 21.80 1.63
N SER A 364 42.54 21.61 1.87
CA SER A 364 43.41 20.83 0.99
C SER A 364 43.19 19.37 1.32
N GLY A 365 42.38 18.71 0.51
CA GLY A 365 42.38 17.25 0.41
C GLY A 365 43.78 16.79 -0.02
N LYS A 366 44.46 16.02 0.82
CA LYS A 366 45.50 15.10 0.40
C LYS A 366 44.98 13.70 0.56
N THR A 367 44.85 13.09 -0.59
CA THR A 367 44.89 11.63 -0.82
C THR A 367 46.10 11.00 -0.14
N GLU A 368 45.83 9.99 0.67
CA GLU A 368 46.60 8.74 0.76
C GLU A 368 45.67 7.60 1.18
#